data_475a2c75da5a7a6d33d8d2146187dd47
#
_entry.id   475a2c75da5a7a6d33d8d2146187dd47
#
_cell.length_a   1.000
_cell.length_b   1.000
_cell.length_c   1.000
_cell.angle_alpha   90.00
_cell.angle_beta   90.00
_cell.angle_gamma   90.00
#
_symmetry.space_group_name_H-M   'P 1'
#
loop_
_entity.id
_entity.type
_entity.pdbx_description
1 polymer ?
#
loop_
_entity_poly.entity_id
_entity_poly.type
_entity_poly.pdbx_seq_one_letter_code
_entity_poly.pdbx_strand_id
1 'polypeptide(L)'
;MKQMKRILVTFMALVLLVPSLAMANDSATVKTPAADLRSSLDQLLSEHFVLATTYMMKSYEDAPDADEVWDKLDQNAADMTPAIASVYGEEAAAQFEDIFRVHNDYADGFVEAAKSDDPEARKKAEAEVDEFVNEFGSFLATATEGNLSEEAAKEVLAAHEQDVLSVFDHYVNEEYEKAYTSFREGFNRMFGISKALSTAIVTQMPDEFAQTKADSKAADLRSNLNALASEHFALATLEMQKGFNQADDYDFVTWAENQHTGDFKTAIASIYGDEGAEQFEKVWQQDHINAQSNLVTATLEEDEEARKMAEQSLQMFAEDFGAFLGTATEGNLSEEDATAAIWAHEEDVLQTFNHYVEGDYSATYDSFREGYGFMFGIGETLGDAIVKQKPDQFGGEMMPEAMPDTGMGGTSDQGVTAWMWIAFGILAAASAGLVYRKKVNQ
;
A
#
# COMPACT_ATOMS: atom_id res chain seq x y z
N MET A 1 -16.23 -18.42 -18.76
CA MET A 1 -14.94 -17.76 -18.96
C MET A 1 -14.95 -16.49 -19.82
N LYS A 2 -15.87 -16.24 -20.75
CA LYS A 2 -15.90 -14.98 -21.56
C LYS A 2 -16.73 -13.83 -20.95
N GLN A 3 -17.39 -14.02 -19.82
CA GLN A 3 -18.20 -12.98 -19.15
C GLN A 3 -17.50 -12.33 -17.94
N MET A 4 -16.49 -12.95 -17.37
CA MET A 4 -15.73 -12.39 -16.23
C MET A 4 -14.79 -11.24 -16.61
N LYS A 5 -14.21 -11.28 -17.83
CA LYS A 5 -13.32 -10.21 -18.32
C LYS A 5 -14.00 -8.85 -18.58
N ARG A 6 -15.33 -8.77 -18.52
CA ARG A 6 -16.07 -7.51 -18.76
C ARG A 6 -16.49 -6.78 -17.48
N ILE A 7 -16.26 -7.34 -16.31
CA ILE A 7 -16.76 -6.81 -15.04
C ILE A 7 -15.70 -6.00 -14.31
N LEU A 8 -14.42 -6.33 -14.48
CA LEU A 8 -13.31 -5.61 -13.82
C LEU A 8 -13.12 -4.18 -14.38
N VAL A 9 -13.31 -4.01 -15.69
CA VAL A 9 -13.18 -2.69 -16.34
C VAL A 9 -14.34 -1.73 -16.02
N THR A 10 -15.48 -2.24 -15.54
CA THR A 10 -16.67 -1.41 -15.28
C THR A 10 -16.69 -0.79 -13.89
N PHE A 11 -15.83 -1.22 -12.96
CA PHE A 11 -15.84 -0.70 -11.60
C PHE A 11 -15.02 0.59 -11.44
N MET A 12 -13.97 0.76 -12.24
CA MET A 12 -13.14 1.96 -12.22
C MET A 12 -13.79 3.16 -12.95
N ALA A 13 -14.71 2.88 -13.89
CA ALA A 13 -15.38 3.93 -14.68
C ALA A 13 -16.66 4.50 -14.05
N LEU A 14 -17.13 3.96 -12.90
CA LEU A 14 -18.42 4.37 -12.32
C LEU A 14 -18.30 5.37 -11.16
N VAL A 15 -17.11 5.72 -10.74
CA VAL A 15 -16.90 6.67 -9.62
C VAL A 15 -17.03 8.15 -10.05
N LEU A 16 -16.93 8.44 -11.35
CA LEU A 16 -16.88 9.83 -11.85
C LEU A 16 -18.20 10.42 -12.39
N LEU A 17 -19.35 9.75 -12.24
CA LEU A 17 -20.62 10.27 -12.80
C LEU A 17 -21.79 10.25 -11.81
N VAL A 18 -21.62 10.80 -10.61
CA VAL A 18 -22.75 11.27 -9.81
C VAL A 18 -22.54 12.75 -9.48
N PRO A 19 -23.29 13.69 -10.08
CA PRO A 19 -23.30 15.04 -9.55
C PRO A 19 -24.06 14.97 -8.22
N SER A 20 -23.35 14.78 -7.14
CA SER A 20 -23.88 15.03 -5.80
C SER A 20 -24.03 16.54 -5.65
N LEU A 21 -25.25 17.01 -5.66
CA LEU A 21 -25.56 18.31 -5.04
C LEU A 21 -25.25 18.14 -3.54
N ALA A 22 -23.96 18.22 -3.20
CA ALA A 22 -23.53 18.30 -1.83
C ALA A 22 -23.93 19.67 -1.30
N MET A 23 -25.02 19.70 -0.56
CA MET A 23 -25.20 20.74 0.46
C MET A 23 -23.98 20.61 1.37
N ALA A 24 -23.23 21.70 1.51
CA ALA A 24 -22.12 21.78 2.45
C ALA A 24 -22.64 21.43 3.85
N ASN A 25 -22.49 20.19 4.22
CA ASN A 25 -22.60 19.78 5.60
C ASN A 25 -21.16 19.77 6.13
N ASP A 26 -20.87 20.63 7.11
CA ASP A 26 -19.54 20.77 7.75
C ASP A 26 -19.05 19.49 8.48
N SER A 27 -19.60 18.33 8.17
CA SER A 27 -19.16 17.08 8.77
C SER A 27 -17.95 16.52 8.04
N ALA A 28 -16.86 16.28 8.76
CA ALA A 28 -15.69 15.59 8.24
C ALA A 28 -16.08 14.24 7.65
N THR A 29 -15.48 13.90 6.52
CA THR A 29 -15.63 12.58 5.89
C THR A 29 -14.35 12.17 5.18
N VAL A 30 -14.04 10.88 5.18
CA VAL A 30 -12.97 10.28 4.40
C VAL A 30 -13.37 10.04 2.93
N LYS A 31 -14.66 10.17 2.62
CA LYS A 31 -15.27 9.89 1.31
C LYS A 31 -15.51 11.19 0.55
N THR A 32 -14.45 11.74 0.00
CA THR A 32 -14.53 12.93 -0.86
C THR A 32 -13.81 12.65 -2.17
N PRO A 33 -14.18 13.31 -3.31
CA PRO A 33 -13.49 13.10 -4.58
C PRO A 33 -11.97 13.28 -4.50
N ALA A 34 -11.50 14.25 -3.73
CA ALA A 34 -10.07 14.48 -3.53
C ALA A 34 -9.39 13.38 -2.68
N ALA A 35 -10.07 12.87 -1.64
CA ALA A 35 -9.58 11.75 -0.85
C ALA A 35 -9.59 10.43 -1.65
N ASP A 36 -10.57 10.25 -2.55
CA ASP A 36 -10.65 9.09 -3.43
C ASP A 36 -9.52 9.09 -4.46
N LEU A 37 -9.21 10.24 -5.08
CA LEU A 37 -8.03 10.40 -5.94
C LEU A 37 -6.75 10.03 -5.18
N ARG A 38 -6.56 10.59 -3.97
CA ARG A 38 -5.38 10.29 -3.16
C ARG A 38 -5.28 8.81 -2.83
N SER A 39 -6.37 8.18 -2.40
CA SER A 39 -6.39 6.74 -2.09
C SER A 39 -6.06 5.87 -3.31
N SER A 40 -6.50 6.26 -4.51
CA SER A 40 -6.14 5.55 -5.74
C SER A 40 -4.65 5.70 -6.06
N LEU A 41 -4.08 6.89 -5.87
CA LEU A 41 -2.64 7.10 -6.03
C LEU A 41 -1.84 6.40 -4.94
N ASP A 42 -2.31 6.40 -3.68
CA ASP A 42 -1.72 5.63 -2.59
C ASP A 42 -1.57 4.16 -3.00
N GLN A 43 -2.64 3.54 -3.53
CA GLN A 43 -2.64 2.15 -3.95
C GLN A 43 -1.67 1.88 -5.10
N LEU A 44 -1.81 2.61 -6.20
CA LEU A 44 -1.04 2.34 -7.41
C LEU A 44 0.45 2.56 -7.21
N LEU A 45 0.83 3.64 -6.51
CA LEU A 45 2.23 3.97 -6.29
C LEU A 45 2.89 3.06 -5.25
N SER A 46 2.19 2.71 -4.15
CA SER A 46 2.76 1.80 -3.15
C SER A 46 2.84 0.35 -3.68
N GLU A 47 1.86 -0.11 -4.45
CA GLU A 47 1.91 -1.39 -5.15
C GLU A 47 3.09 -1.45 -6.12
N HIS A 48 3.31 -0.36 -6.91
CA HIS A 48 4.46 -0.24 -7.79
C HIS A 48 5.78 -0.47 -7.05
N PHE A 49 5.99 0.22 -5.92
CA PHE A 49 7.20 0.08 -5.12
C PHE A 49 7.41 -1.35 -4.60
N VAL A 50 6.35 -1.97 -4.07
CA VAL A 50 6.39 -3.36 -3.59
C VAL A 50 6.76 -4.32 -4.71
N LEU A 51 6.12 -4.20 -5.88
CA LEU A 51 6.37 -5.07 -7.02
C LEU A 51 7.78 -4.87 -7.58
N ALA A 52 8.26 -3.63 -7.72
CA ALA A 52 9.59 -3.32 -8.24
C ALA A 52 10.70 -3.89 -7.33
N THR A 53 10.63 -3.65 -6.03
CA THR A 53 11.62 -4.18 -5.08
C THR A 53 11.56 -5.70 -4.96
N THR A 54 10.36 -6.29 -4.96
CA THR A 54 10.18 -7.75 -4.96
C THR A 54 10.74 -8.38 -6.23
N TYR A 55 10.49 -7.77 -7.39
CA TYR A 55 11.04 -8.23 -8.66
C TYR A 55 12.57 -8.26 -8.64
N MET A 56 13.20 -7.16 -8.22
CA MET A 56 14.66 -7.06 -8.19
C MET A 56 15.29 -8.11 -7.27
N MET A 57 14.73 -8.33 -6.07
CA MET A 57 15.20 -9.36 -5.14
C MET A 57 15.03 -10.76 -5.73
N LYS A 58 13.85 -11.11 -6.24
CA LYS A 58 13.55 -12.43 -6.82
C LYS A 58 14.34 -12.70 -8.11
N SER A 59 14.48 -11.69 -8.97
CA SER A 59 15.30 -11.79 -10.17
C SER A 59 16.77 -12.00 -9.83
N TYR A 60 17.31 -11.32 -8.80
CA TYR A 60 18.68 -11.54 -8.33
C TYR A 60 18.92 -12.97 -7.83
N GLU A 61 17.94 -13.55 -7.16
CA GLU A 61 17.97 -14.94 -6.65
C GLU A 61 17.70 -16.00 -7.71
N ASP A 62 17.41 -15.65 -8.96
CA ASP A 62 16.91 -16.58 -10.00
C ASP A 62 15.63 -17.31 -9.54
N ALA A 63 14.77 -16.64 -8.78
CA ALA A 63 13.54 -17.22 -8.25
C ALA A 63 12.56 -17.57 -9.40
N PRO A 64 11.85 -18.70 -9.31
CA PRO A 64 11.01 -19.20 -10.41
C PRO A 64 9.77 -18.34 -10.68
N ASP A 65 9.43 -17.43 -9.79
CA ASP A 65 8.28 -16.54 -9.87
C ASP A 65 8.65 -15.08 -10.25
N ALA A 66 9.93 -14.81 -10.55
CA ALA A 66 10.40 -13.46 -10.89
C ALA A 66 9.67 -12.87 -12.11
N ASP A 67 9.48 -13.66 -13.16
CA ASP A 67 8.81 -13.23 -14.39
C ASP A 67 7.34 -12.82 -14.14
N GLU A 68 6.64 -13.52 -13.24
CA GLU A 68 5.26 -13.19 -12.89
C GLU A 68 5.17 -11.90 -12.06
N VAL A 69 6.14 -11.61 -11.21
CA VAL A 69 6.23 -10.31 -10.52
C VAL A 69 6.44 -9.19 -11.53
N TRP A 70 7.32 -9.40 -12.52
CA TRP A 70 7.53 -8.46 -13.61
C TRP A 70 6.23 -8.17 -14.38
N ASP A 71 5.49 -9.22 -14.75
CA ASP A 71 4.22 -9.07 -15.46
C ASP A 71 3.21 -8.24 -14.66
N LYS A 72 3.21 -8.36 -13.33
CA LYS A 72 2.34 -7.53 -12.48
C LYS A 72 2.85 -6.10 -12.29
N LEU A 73 4.15 -5.88 -12.29
CA LEU A 73 4.75 -4.55 -12.30
C LEU A 73 4.39 -3.79 -13.60
N ASP A 74 4.48 -4.46 -14.75
CA ASP A 74 4.04 -3.90 -16.02
C ASP A 74 2.52 -3.66 -16.08
N GLN A 75 1.73 -4.58 -15.52
CA GLN A 75 0.28 -4.41 -15.39
C GLN A 75 -0.08 -3.23 -14.48
N ASN A 76 0.66 -2.99 -13.40
CA ASN A 76 0.46 -1.83 -12.52
C ASN A 76 0.66 -0.51 -13.29
N ALA A 77 1.68 -0.42 -14.13
CA ALA A 77 1.89 0.72 -15.02
C ALA A 77 0.69 0.94 -15.98
N ALA A 78 0.17 -0.14 -16.57
CA ALA A 78 -1.00 -0.08 -17.43
C ALA A 78 -2.27 0.37 -16.68
N ASP A 79 -2.42 -0.02 -15.41
CA ASP A 79 -3.56 0.34 -14.57
C ASP A 79 -3.57 1.83 -14.16
N MET A 80 -2.42 2.49 -14.19
CA MET A 80 -2.31 3.94 -13.99
C MET A 80 -2.84 4.75 -15.18
N THR A 81 -2.70 4.22 -16.40
CA THR A 81 -3.03 4.93 -17.64
C THR A 81 -4.49 5.42 -17.69
N PRO A 82 -5.54 4.62 -17.36
CA PRO A 82 -6.92 5.10 -17.35
C PRO A 82 -7.17 6.20 -16.31
N ALA A 83 -6.48 6.19 -15.18
CA ALA A 83 -6.60 7.22 -14.17
C ALA A 83 -6.06 8.57 -14.70
N ILE A 84 -4.89 8.55 -15.34
CA ILE A 84 -4.31 9.73 -16.00
C ILE A 84 -5.21 10.21 -17.15
N ALA A 85 -5.74 9.31 -17.98
CA ALA A 85 -6.64 9.66 -19.09
C ALA A 85 -7.92 10.36 -18.61
N SER A 86 -8.45 9.95 -17.47
CA SER A 86 -9.66 10.54 -16.91
C SER A 86 -9.48 12.00 -16.46
N VAL A 87 -8.25 12.38 -16.13
CA VAL A 87 -7.89 13.72 -15.62
C VAL A 87 -7.30 14.60 -16.71
N TYR A 88 -6.38 14.05 -17.51
CA TYR A 88 -5.57 14.80 -18.47
C TYR A 88 -5.81 14.43 -19.94
N GLY A 89 -6.67 13.44 -20.21
CA GLY A 89 -6.98 12.94 -21.55
C GLY A 89 -5.97 11.91 -22.07
N GLU A 90 -6.36 11.28 -23.18
CA GLU A 90 -5.64 10.13 -23.77
C GLU A 90 -4.20 10.45 -24.22
N GLU A 91 -3.93 11.69 -24.68
CA GLU A 91 -2.60 12.08 -25.13
C GLU A 91 -1.60 12.15 -23.97
N ALA A 92 -2.00 12.74 -22.85
CA ALA A 92 -1.18 12.79 -21.64
C ALA A 92 -1.00 11.40 -21.01
N ALA A 93 -2.05 10.57 -21.07
CA ALA A 93 -1.98 9.20 -20.57
C ALA A 93 -1.00 8.34 -21.38
N ALA A 94 -0.98 8.48 -22.71
CA ALA A 94 -0.03 7.78 -23.56
C ALA A 94 1.42 8.24 -23.30
N GLN A 95 1.66 9.54 -23.12
CA GLN A 95 2.99 10.06 -22.76
C GLN A 95 3.43 9.55 -21.37
N PHE A 96 2.53 9.52 -20.41
CA PHE A 96 2.78 8.94 -19.08
C PHE A 96 3.19 7.48 -19.21
N GLU A 97 2.42 6.67 -19.92
CA GLU A 97 2.67 5.23 -20.08
C GLU A 97 4.03 4.97 -20.74
N ASP A 98 4.37 5.70 -21.80
CA ASP A 98 5.64 5.58 -22.49
C ASP A 98 6.83 5.85 -21.56
N ILE A 99 6.76 6.93 -20.75
CA ILE A 99 7.83 7.29 -19.79
C ILE A 99 7.89 6.27 -18.65
N PHE A 100 6.74 5.90 -18.10
CA PHE A 100 6.66 5.08 -16.90
C PHE A 100 7.07 3.62 -17.13
N ARG A 101 6.74 3.04 -18.30
CA ARG A 101 7.17 1.68 -18.64
C ARG A 101 8.69 1.56 -18.84
N VAL A 102 9.31 2.56 -19.48
CA VAL A 102 10.78 2.60 -19.63
C VAL A 102 11.48 2.63 -18.26
N HIS A 103 10.88 3.29 -17.27
CA HIS A 103 11.40 3.30 -15.92
C HIS A 103 11.44 1.89 -15.29
N ASN A 104 10.43 1.06 -15.49
CA ASN A 104 10.46 -0.32 -14.98
C ASN A 104 11.61 -1.15 -15.56
N ASP A 105 11.98 -0.92 -16.82
CA ASP A 105 13.06 -1.67 -17.50
C ASP A 105 14.44 -1.49 -16.85
N TYR A 106 14.65 -0.43 -16.07
CA TYR A 106 15.95 -0.19 -15.40
C TYR A 106 16.25 -1.23 -14.31
N ALA A 107 15.22 -1.84 -13.73
CA ALA A 107 15.37 -2.89 -12.74
C ALA A 107 16.25 -4.04 -13.25
N ASP A 108 16.05 -4.45 -14.50
CA ASP A 108 16.87 -5.48 -15.16
C ASP A 108 18.33 -5.08 -15.24
N GLY A 109 18.59 -3.83 -15.61
CA GLY A 109 19.96 -3.30 -15.72
C GLY A 109 20.73 -3.36 -14.40
N PHE A 110 20.07 -3.06 -13.29
CA PHE A 110 20.67 -3.15 -11.95
C PHE A 110 20.89 -4.60 -11.51
N VAL A 111 19.92 -5.47 -11.74
CA VAL A 111 20.04 -6.90 -11.41
C VAL A 111 21.17 -7.55 -12.23
N GLU A 112 21.25 -7.29 -13.52
CA GLU A 112 22.30 -7.82 -14.39
C GLU A 112 23.69 -7.32 -13.99
N ALA A 113 23.81 -6.03 -13.66
CA ALA A 113 25.05 -5.44 -13.18
C ALA A 113 25.51 -6.07 -11.86
N ALA A 114 24.58 -6.33 -10.92
CA ALA A 114 24.91 -6.97 -9.65
C ALA A 114 25.34 -8.44 -9.84
N LYS A 115 24.60 -9.22 -10.65
CA LYS A 115 24.93 -10.63 -10.95
C LYS A 115 26.29 -10.81 -11.64
N SER A 116 26.65 -9.87 -12.50
CA SER A 116 27.90 -9.92 -13.27
C SER A 116 29.08 -9.20 -12.62
N ASP A 117 28.87 -8.52 -11.48
CA ASP A 117 29.84 -7.61 -10.84
C ASP A 117 30.43 -6.60 -11.85
N ASP A 118 29.54 -5.98 -12.68
CA ASP A 118 29.92 -5.04 -13.75
C ASP A 118 29.62 -3.59 -13.36
N PRO A 119 30.63 -2.81 -12.93
CA PRO A 119 30.46 -1.42 -12.55
C PRO A 119 30.08 -0.48 -13.70
N GLU A 120 30.42 -0.83 -14.95
CA GLU A 120 30.06 -0.01 -16.12
C GLU A 120 28.58 -0.23 -16.50
N ALA A 121 28.06 -1.47 -16.37
CA ALA A 121 26.63 -1.75 -16.51
C ALA A 121 25.82 -1.03 -15.42
N ARG A 122 26.31 -1.07 -14.18
CA ARG A 122 25.68 -0.33 -13.04
C ARG A 122 25.59 1.15 -13.33
N LYS A 123 26.70 1.78 -13.74
CA LYS A 123 26.75 3.19 -14.06
C LYS A 123 25.82 3.58 -15.22
N LYS A 124 25.65 2.67 -16.19
CA LYS A 124 24.71 2.89 -17.29
C LYS A 124 23.27 2.91 -16.75
N ALA A 125 22.87 1.95 -15.93
CA ALA A 125 21.53 1.92 -15.32
C ALA A 125 21.26 3.17 -14.44
N GLU A 126 22.26 3.63 -13.67
CA GLU A 126 22.15 4.87 -12.89
C GLU A 126 21.93 6.11 -13.79
N ALA A 127 22.58 6.16 -14.95
CA ALA A 127 22.38 7.27 -15.89
C ALA A 127 20.97 7.24 -16.54
N GLU A 128 20.40 6.07 -16.76
CA GLU A 128 19.02 5.90 -17.26
C GLU A 128 18.00 6.36 -16.22
N VAL A 129 18.22 6.06 -14.92
CA VAL A 129 17.42 6.60 -13.82
C VAL A 129 17.49 8.13 -13.74
N ASP A 130 18.69 8.71 -13.87
CA ASP A 130 18.83 10.17 -13.88
C ASP A 130 18.07 10.82 -15.07
N GLU A 131 18.03 10.17 -16.22
CA GLU A 131 17.26 10.62 -17.39
C GLU A 131 15.76 10.56 -17.11
N PHE A 132 15.27 9.44 -16.56
CA PHE A 132 13.86 9.30 -16.13
C PHE A 132 13.44 10.37 -15.14
N VAL A 133 14.20 10.59 -14.06
CA VAL A 133 13.91 11.61 -13.05
C VAL A 133 13.76 13.00 -13.71
N ASN A 134 14.64 13.31 -14.67
CA ASN A 134 14.56 14.58 -15.39
C ASN A 134 13.34 14.68 -16.29
N GLU A 135 13.05 13.64 -17.07
CA GLU A 135 11.95 13.62 -18.04
C GLU A 135 10.60 13.59 -17.32
N PHE A 136 10.43 12.67 -16.40
CA PHE A 136 9.18 12.50 -15.67
C PHE A 136 8.89 13.66 -14.73
N GLY A 137 9.91 14.22 -14.06
CA GLY A 137 9.75 15.44 -13.26
C GLY A 137 9.28 16.63 -14.07
N SER A 138 9.81 16.82 -15.29
CA SER A 138 9.36 17.87 -16.22
C SER A 138 7.94 17.61 -16.74
N PHE A 139 7.59 16.34 -17.01
CA PHE A 139 6.25 15.92 -17.39
C PHE A 139 5.23 16.26 -16.28
N LEU A 140 5.48 15.85 -15.04
CA LEU A 140 4.59 16.10 -13.90
C LEU A 140 4.38 17.59 -13.64
N ALA A 141 5.44 18.40 -13.70
CA ALA A 141 5.34 19.84 -13.55
C ALA A 141 4.49 20.49 -14.66
N THR A 142 4.63 20.01 -15.89
CA THR A 142 3.85 20.50 -17.03
C THR A 142 2.39 20.07 -16.91
N ALA A 143 2.12 18.82 -16.61
CA ALA A 143 0.76 18.28 -16.46
C ALA A 143 -0.01 18.99 -15.33
N THR A 144 0.64 19.29 -14.23
CA THR A 144 0.03 20.00 -13.09
C THR A 144 0.06 21.53 -13.20
N GLU A 145 0.46 22.09 -14.37
CA GLU A 145 0.61 23.54 -14.60
C GLU A 145 1.48 24.23 -13.51
N GLY A 146 2.47 23.52 -12.99
CA GLY A 146 3.40 23.99 -11.97
C GLY A 146 2.84 23.98 -10.54
N ASN A 147 1.62 23.42 -10.29
CA ASN A 147 1.14 23.19 -8.93
C ASN A 147 2.02 22.17 -8.17
N LEU A 148 2.66 21.25 -8.89
CA LEU A 148 3.87 20.55 -8.46
C LEU A 148 5.05 21.13 -9.25
N SER A 149 5.98 21.81 -8.58
CA SER A 149 7.13 22.40 -9.28
C SER A 149 8.06 21.31 -9.83
N GLU A 150 8.74 21.60 -10.95
CA GLU A 150 9.68 20.66 -11.56
C GLU A 150 10.79 20.23 -10.58
N GLU A 151 11.30 21.17 -9.77
CA GLU A 151 12.31 20.90 -8.75
C GLU A 151 11.78 19.91 -7.70
N ALA A 152 10.59 20.16 -7.15
CA ALA A 152 9.96 19.27 -6.17
C ALA A 152 9.63 17.89 -6.76
N ALA A 153 9.15 17.84 -8.01
CA ALA A 153 8.89 16.56 -8.70
C ALA A 153 10.18 15.75 -8.86
N LYS A 154 11.26 16.36 -9.34
CA LYS A 154 12.56 15.69 -9.50
C LYS A 154 13.15 15.23 -8.18
N GLU A 155 13.02 16.03 -7.13
CA GLU A 155 13.51 15.69 -5.79
C GLU A 155 12.82 14.43 -5.23
N VAL A 156 11.48 14.37 -5.31
CA VAL A 156 10.74 13.21 -4.78
C VAL A 156 10.94 11.95 -5.62
N LEU A 157 11.07 12.09 -6.95
CA LEU A 157 11.39 10.98 -7.84
C LEU A 157 12.80 10.43 -7.57
N ALA A 158 13.81 11.30 -7.50
CA ALA A 158 15.18 10.87 -7.17
C ALA A 158 15.26 10.18 -5.80
N ALA A 159 14.48 10.65 -4.82
CA ALA A 159 14.42 10.00 -3.51
C ALA A 159 13.75 8.63 -3.58
N HIS A 160 12.68 8.46 -4.39
CA HIS A 160 12.06 7.16 -4.64
C HIS A 160 13.03 6.17 -5.28
N GLU A 161 13.71 6.58 -6.35
CA GLU A 161 14.72 5.73 -7.00
C GLU A 161 15.84 5.31 -6.06
N GLN A 162 16.29 6.25 -5.22
CA GLN A 162 17.31 5.96 -4.21
C GLN A 162 16.80 4.94 -3.18
N ASP A 163 15.52 4.98 -2.78
CA ASP A 163 14.96 4.00 -1.87
C ASP A 163 14.93 2.60 -2.51
N VAL A 164 14.46 2.48 -3.76
CA VAL A 164 14.48 1.21 -4.52
C VAL A 164 15.88 0.63 -4.60
N LEU A 165 16.85 1.46 -4.98
CA LEU A 165 18.26 1.04 -5.07
C LEU A 165 18.85 0.69 -3.71
N SER A 166 18.47 1.40 -2.64
CA SER A 166 18.93 1.09 -1.28
C SER A 166 18.42 -0.26 -0.80
N VAL A 167 17.15 -0.59 -1.09
CA VAL A 167 16.60 -1.94 -0.80
C VAL A 167 17.45 -2.98 -1.51
N PHE A 168 17.64 -2.84 -2.82
CA PHE A 168 18.33 -3.83 -3.63
C PHE A 168 19.81 -3.97 -3.27
N ASP A 169 20.53 -2.85 -3.12
CA ASP A 169 21.96 -2.87 -2.79
C ASP A 169 22.22 -3.49 -1.41
N HIS A 170 21.40 -3.18 -0.40
CA HIS A 170 21.50 -3.83 0.91
C HIS A 170 21.16 -5.31 0.82
N TYR A 171 20.17 -5.68 0.00
CA TYR A 171 19.79 -7.08 -0.20
C TYR A 171 20.92 -7.89 -0.83
N VAL A 172 21.51 -7.40 -1.92
CA VAL A 172 22.66 -8.02 -2.62
C VAL A 172 23.87 -8.20 -1.70
N ASN A 173 24.07 -7.25 -0.76
CA ASN A 173 25.16 -7.31 0.22
C ASN A 173 24.82 -8.12 1.48
N GLU A 174 23.68 -8.83 1.50
CA GLU A 174 23.21 -9.61 2.67
C GLU A 174 23.00 -8.73 3.94
N GLU A 175 22.83 -7.43 3.75
CA GLU A 175 22.53 -6.47 4.82
C GLU A 175 21.01 -6.37 5.06
N TYR A 176 20.36 -7.51 5.30
CA TYR A 176 18.91 -7.66 5.24
C TYR A 176 18.13 -6.73 6.18
N GLU A 177 18.59 -6.47 7.42
CA GLU A 177 17.94 -5.49 8.29
C GLU A 177 17.87 -4.10 7.65
N LYS A 178 18.96 -3.68 6.96
CA LYS A 178 18.96 -2.41 6.25
C LYS A 178 18.08 -2.45 5.00
N ALA A 179 18.06 -3.58 4.29
CA ALA A 179 17.18 -3.76 3.13
C ALA A 179 15.72 -3.56 3.52
N TYR A 180 15.27 -4.23 4.58
CA TYR A 180 13.89 -4.09 5.06
C TYR A 180 13.60 -2.75 5.75
N THR A 181 14.60 -2.10 6.33
CA THR A 181 14.48 -0.70 6.78
C THR A 181 14.22 0.22 5.58
N SER A 182 15.05 0.12 4.53
CA SER A 182 14.88 0.91 3.30
C SER A 182 13.56 0.59 2.58
N PHE A 183 13.11 -0.68 2.59
CA PHE A 183 11.81 -1.07 2.06
C PHE A 183 10.67 -0.31 2.75
N ARG A 184 10.63 -0.30 4.08
CA ARG A 184 9.60 0.40 4.85
C ARG A 184 9.65 1.91 4.66
N GLU A 185 10.84 2.50 4.58
CA GLU A 185 11.03 3.94 4.32
C GLU A 185 10.55 4.31 2.91
N GLY A 186 10.95 3.55 1.89
CA GLY A 186 10.52 3.77 0.50
C GLY A 186 9.03 3.55 0.32
N PHE A 187 8.47 2.49 0.91
CA PHE A 187 7.04 2.24 0.91
C PHE A 187 6.24 3.43 1.46
N ASN A 188 6.62 3.95 2.62
CA ASN A 188 5.96 5.10 3.23
C ASN A 188 6.15 6.39 2.40
N ARG A 189 7.27 6.55 1.68
CA ARG A 189 7.48 7.67 0.76
C ARG A 189 6.44 7.72 -0.34
N MET A 190 5.95 6.58 -0.83
CA MET A 190 4.94 6.54 -1.89
C MET A 190 3.65 7.25 -1.48
N PHE A 191 3.25 7.18 -0.21
CA PHE A 191 2.11 7.92 0.33
C PHE A 191 2.36 9.45 0.41
N GLY A 192 3.62 9.84 0.61
CA GLY A 192 4.04 11.24 0.51
C GLY A 192 3.96 11.78 -0.94
N ILE A 193 4.42 10.99 -1.91
CA ILE A 193 4.31 11.30 -3.35
C ILE A 193 2.85 11.40 -3.76
N SER A 194 2.02 10.43 -3.36
CA SER A 194 0.58 10.43 -3.61
C SER A 194 -0.10 11.69 -3.07
N LYS A 195 0.24 12.11 -1.84
CA LYS A 195 -0.25 13.35 -1.26
C LYS A 195 0.15 14.58 -2.09
N ALA A 196 1.40 14.66 -2.50
CA ALA A 196 1.90 15.78 -3.29
C ALA A 196 1.20 15.87 -4.66
N LEU A 197 1.09 14.74 -5.37
CA LEU A 197 0.44 14.66 -6.67
C LEU A 197 -1.07 14.97 -6.57
N SER A 198 -1.79 14.31 -5.66
CA SER A 198 -3.23 14.53 -5.50
C SER A 198 -3.53 15.99 -5.09
N THR A 199 -2.71 16.59 -4.23
CA THR A 199 -2.86 18.00 -3.85
C THR A 199 -2.63 18.92 -5.04
N ALA A 200 -1.62 18.68 -5.87
CA ALA A 200 -1.35 19.47 -7.07
C ALA A 200 -2.50 19.37 -8.08
N ILE A 201 -3.00 18.15 -8.35
CA ILE A 201 -4.12 17.90 -9.26
C ILE A 201 -5.40 18.57 -8.76
N VAL A 202 -5.75 18.39 -7.50
CA VAL A 202 -6.95 19.00 -6.90
C VAL A 202 -6.86 20.53 -6.88
N THR A 203 -5.68 21.10 -6.67
CA THR A 203 -5.45 22.54 -6.72
C THR A 203 -5.63 23.08 -8.13
N GLN A 204 -5.21 22.34 -9.15
CA GLN A 204 -5.36 22.71 -10.56
C GLN A 204 -6.84 22.68 -11.00
N MET A 205 -7.60 21.70 -10.55
CA MET A 205 -8.97 21.42 -11.03
C MET A 205 -9.97 21.29 -9.87
N PRO A 206 -10.14 22.32 -9.02
CA PRO A 206 -10.94 22.22 -7.80
C PRO A 206 -12.42 21.89 -8.08
N ASP A 207 -12.97 22.32 -9.21
CA ASP A 207 -14.37 22.07 -9.59
C ASP A 207 -14.62 20.58 -9.89
N GLU A 208 -13.65 19.88 -10.48
CA GLU A 208 -13.74 18.43 -10.76
C GLU A 208 -13.75 17.60 -9.47
N PHE A 209 -13.15 18.11 -8.41
CA PHE A 209 -13.09 17.48 -7.09
C PHE A 209 -14.08 18.08 -6.09
N ALA A 210 -15.15 18.72 -6.57
CA ALA A 210 -16.23 19.30 -5.74
C ALA A 210 -15.69 20.21 -4.61
N GLN A 211 -14.61 20.96 -4.87
CA GLN A 211 -13.95 21.87 -3.92
C GLN A 211 -13.44 21.16 -2.64
N THR A 212 -13.26 19.83 -2.68
CA THR A 212 -12.69 19.07 -1.56
C THR A 212 -11.16 19.10 -1.58
N LYS A 213 -10.51 18.64 -0.50
CA LYS A 213 -9.05 18.70 -0.34
C LYS A 213 -8.46 17.32 -0.15
N ALA A 214 -7.35 17.03 -0.85
CA ALA A 214 -6.60 15.79 -0.71
C ALA A 214 -5.76 15.72 0.57
N ASP A 215 -5.50 16.88 1.20
CA ASP A 215 -4.69 17.05 2.41
C ASP A 215 -5.53 17.38 3.67
N SER A 216 -6.84 17.10 3.65
CA SER A 216 -7.67 17.23 4.84
C SER A 216 -7.28 16.20 5.91
N LYS A 217 -7.57 16.51 7.19
CA LYS A 217 -7.30 15.55 8.29
C LYS A 217 -7.97 14.20 8.09
N ALA A 218 -9.18 14.18 7.53
CA ALA A 218 -9.88 12.95 7.24
C ALA A 218 -9.23 12.18 6.06
N ALA A 219 -8.75 12.88 5.03
CA ALA A 219 -7.98 12.26 3.96
C ALA A 219 -6.62 11.72 4.46
N ASP A 220 -5.94 12.47 5.34
CA ASP A 220 -4.71 12.01 5.98
C ASP A 220 -4.94 10.76 6.83
N LEU A 221 -6.04 10.70 7.58
CA LEU A 221 -6.43 9.50 8.33
C LEU A 221 -6.58 8.29 7.40
N ARG A 222 -7.39 8.43 6.32
CA ARG A 222 -7.60 7.34 5.35
C ARG A 222 -6.30 6.88 4.73
N SER A 223 -5.44 7.80 4.30
CA SER A 223 -4.14 7.47 3.70
C SER A 223 -3.20 6.77 4.68
N ASN A 224 -3.18 7.18 5.95
CA ASN A 224 -2.40 6.48 6.97
C ASN A 224 -2.92 5.07 7.26
N LEU A 225 -4.25 4.89 7.28
CA LEU A 225 -4.87 3.57 7.39
C LEU A 225 -4.56 2.69 6.20
N ASN A 226 -4.60 3.26 4.98
CA ASN A 226 -4.18 2.58 3.77
C ASN A 226 -2.73 2.09 3.89
N ALA A 227 -1.82 2.98 4.32
CA ALA A 227 -0.40 2.65 4.46
C ALA A 227 -0.17 1.47 5.41
N LEU A 228 -0.74 1.53 6.61
CA LEU A 228 -0.55 0.47 7.59
C LEU A 228 -1.18 -0.85 7.14
N ALA A 229 -2.41 -0.82 6.62
CA ALA A 229 -3.07 -2.03 6.19
C ALA A 229 -2.34 -2.68 4.98
N SER A 230 -1.93 -1.91 3.99
CA SER A 230 -1.27 -2.45 2.80
C SER A 230 0.20 -2.85 3.05
N GLU A 231 0.94 -2.14 3.93
CA GLU A 231 2.28 -2.57 4.35
C GLU A 231 2.22 -3.93 5.06
N HIS A 232 1.24 -4.10 5.96
CA HIS A 232 1.01 -5.39 6.62
C HIS A 232 0.79 -6.51 5.61
N PHE A 233 -0.13 -6.32 4.66
CA PHE A 233 -0.44 -7.34 3.66
C PHE A 233 0.80 -7.72 2.84
N ALA A 234 1.59 -6.72 2.42
CA ALA A 234 2.81 -6.95 1.65
C ALA A 234 3.87 -7.71 2.47
N LEU A 235 4.10 -7.32 3.72
CA LEU A 235 5.07 -7.99 4.60
C LEU A 235 4.63 -9.41 4.98
N ALA A 236 3.35 -9.60 5.34
CA ALA A 236 2.82 -10.91 5.72
C ALA A 236 2.92 -11.93 4.56
N THR A 237 2.52 -11.54 3.36
CA THR A 237 2.64 -12.42 2.18
C THR A 237 4.09 -12.72 1.82
N LEU A 238 4.98 -11.74 1.94
CA LEU A 238 6.42 -11.93 1.72
C LEU A 238 7.03 -12.83 2.80
N GLU A 239 6.69 -12.61 4.07
CA GLU A 239 7.16 -13.44 5.20
C GLU A 239 6.77 -14.91 5.01
N MET A 240 5.53 -15.19 4.64
CA MET A 240 5.06 -16.55 4.40
C MET A 240 5.80 -17.23 3.23
N GLN A 241 6.06 -16.49 2.13
CA GLN A 241 6.85 -17.00 1.00
C GLN A 241 8.30 -17.27 1.40
N LYS A 242 8.95 -16.34 2.09
CA LYS A 242 10.33 -16.48 2.57
C LYS A 242 10.45 -17.61 3.59
N GLY A 243 9.49 -17.75 4.50
CA GLY A 243 9.42 -18.85 5.46
C GLY A 243 9.26 -20.22 4.78
N PHE A 244 8.36 -20.33 3.80
CA PHE A 244 8.19 -21.55 3.01
C PHE A 244 9.44 -21.93 2.22
N ASN A 245 10.13 -20.96 1.66
CA ASN A 245 11.40 -21.18 0.95
C ASN A 245 12.60 -21.40 1.90
N GLN A 246 12.42 -21.23 3.21
CA GLN A 246 13.51 -21.25 4.20
C GLN A 246 14.64 -20.28 3.80
N ALA A 247 14.27 -19.08 3.36
CA ALA A 247 15.19 -18.08 2.85
C ALA A 247 16.06 -17.47 3.97
N ASP A 248 17.28 -17.08 3.63
CA ASP A 248 18.26 -16.54 4.59
C ASP A 248 17.82 -15.22 5.23
N ASP A 249 16.94 -14.48 4.56
CA ASP A 249 16.39 -13.20 5.02
C ASP A 249 15.04 -13.31 5.77
N TYR A 250 14.53 -14.53 6.00
CA TYR A 250 13.24 -14.74 6.67
C TYR A 250 13.13 -14.05 8.03
N ASP A 251 14.16 -14.18 8.89
CA ASP A 251 14.15 -13.56 10.21
C ASP A 251 14.08 -12.02 10.14
N PHE A 252 14.53 -11.43 9.03
CA PHE A 252 14.51 -9.97 8.83
C PHE A 252 13.17 -9.47 8.28
N VAL A 253 12.44 -10.29 7.51
CA VAL A 253 11.04 -9.97 7.16
C VAL A 253 10.19 -10.00 8.42
N THR A 254 10.33 -11.05 9.24
CA THR A 254 9.69 -11.15 10.57
C THR A 254 10.03 -9.95 11.47
N TRP A 255 11.29 -9.50 11.44
CA TRP A 255 11.69 -8.27 12.14
C TRP A 255 10.95 -7.04 11.61
N ALA A 256 10.81 -6.88 10.30
CA ALA A 256 10.10 -5.76 9.68
C ALA A 256 8.61 -5.77 10.06
N GLU A 257 7.96 -6.94 10.07
CA GLU A 257 6.58 -7.12 10.50
C GLU A 257 6.40 -6.75 11.99
N ASN A 258 7.36 -7.09 12.83
CA ASN A 258 7.34 -6.68 14.23
C ASN A 258 7.51 -5.15 14.42
N GLN A 259 8.35 -4.49 13.59
CA GLN A 259 8.44 -3.02 13.60
C GLN A 259 7.12 -2.40 13.16
N HIS A 260 6.52 -2.92 12.10
CA HIS A 260 5.22 -2.51 11.61
C HIS A 260 4.12 -2.66 12.67
N THR A 261 4.07 -3.79 13.40
CA THR A 261 3.17 -3.98 14.56
C THR A 261 3.34 -2.88 15.61
N GLY A 262 4.58 -2.42 15.85
CA GLY A 262 4.88 -1.28 16.73
C GLY A 262 4.28 0.03 16.24
N ASP A 263 4.29 0.27 14.93
CA ASP A 263 3.68 1.45 14.32
C ASP A 263 2.15 1.39 14.40
N PHE A 264 1.56 0.22 14.17
CA PHE A 264 0.13 -0.02 14.42
C PHE A 264 -0.26 0.33 15.85
N LYS A 265 0.48 -0.22 16.82
CA LYS A 265 0.25 0.04 18.24
C LYS A 265 0.30 1.53 18.57
N THR A 266 1.29 2.24 18.04
CA THR A 266 1.44 3.69 18.20
C THR A 266 0.25 4.45 17.62
N ALA A 267 -0.20 4.01 16.47
CA ALA A 267 -1.35 4.53 15.79
C ALA A 267 -2.62 4.43 16.64
N ILE A 268 -2.91 3.25 17.16
CA ILE A 268 -4.06 3.00 18.00
C ILE A 268 -3.99 3.82 19.28
N ALA A 269 -2.82 3.87 19.92
CA ALA A 269 -2.61 4.67 21.12
C ALA A 269 -2.97 6.14 20.91
N SER A 270 -2.71 6.69 19.74
CA SER A 270 -3.00 8.09 19.43
C SER A 270 -4.48 8.43 19.34
N ILE A 271 -5.36 7.44 19.04
CA ILE A 271 -6.83 7.65 19.04
C ILE A 271 -7.50 7.12 20.29
N TYR A 272 -7.11 5.92 20.73
CA TYR A 272 -7.81 5.15 21.74
C TYR A 272 -7.02 5.03 23.05
N GLY A 273 -5.83 5.67 23.12
CA GLY A 273 -4.97 5.63 24.29
C GLY A 273 -4.22 4.31 24.47
N ASP A 274 -3.36 4.27 25.47
CA ASP A 274 -2.50 3.12 25.75
C ASP A 274 -3.29 1.82 26.01
N GLU A 275 -4.45 1.91 26.67
CA GLU A 275 -5.29 0.74 26.94
C GLU A 275 -5.83 0.08 25.66
N GLY A 276 -6.25 0.89 24.67
CA GLY A 276 -6.66 0.40 23.35
C GLY A 276 -5.49 -0.25 22.60
N ALA A 277 -4.30 0.34 22.71
CA ALA A 277 -3.09 -0.19 22.08
C ALA A 277 -2.62 -1.52 22.69
N GLU A 278 -2.74 -1.69 24.02
CA GLU A 278 -2.43 -2.95 24.71
C GLU A 278 -3.42 -4.07 24.34
N GLN A 279 -4.71 -3.74 24.20
CA GLN A 279 -5.73 -4.71 23.76
C GLN A 279 -5.47 -5.16 22.31
N PHE A 280 -5.16 -4.22 21.43
CA PHE A 280 -4.76 -4.52 20.06
C PHE A 280 -3.56 -5.46 20.01
N GLU A 281 -2.44 -5.10 20.64
CA GLU A 281 -1.21 -5.89 20.58
C GLU A 281 -1.43 -7.34 21.01
N LYS A 282 -2.27 -7.54 22.02
CA LYS A 282 -2.57 -8.88 22.52
C LYS A 282 -3.27 -9.74 21.46
N VAL A 283 -4.32 -9.23 20.83
CA VAL A 283 -5.07 -9.97 19.79
C VAL A 283 -4.21 -10.14 18.54
N TRP A 284 -3.53 -9.08 18.12
CA TRP A 284 -2.70 -9.07 16.92
C TRP A 284 -1.56 -10.09 16.99
N GLN A 285 -0.73 -10.02 18.02
CA GLN A 285 0.47 -10.85 18.11
C GLN A 285 0.16 -12.33 18.40
N GLN A 286 -0.76 -12.61 19.30
CA GLN A 286 -0.99 -13.99 19.74
C GLN A 286 -1.81 -14.80 18.77
N ASP A 287 -2.81 -14.19 18.18
CA ASP A 287 -3.85 -14.91 17.45
C ASP A 287 -3.68 -14.79 15.92
N HIS A 288 -2.96 -13.76 15.43
CA HIS A 288 -2.76 -13.49 14.02
C HIS A 288 -1.35 -13.87 13.54
N ILE A 289 -0.32 -13.14 13.96
CA ILE A 289 1.06 -13.35 13.47
C ILE A 289 1.55 -14.78 13.77
N ASN A 290 1.27 -15.29 14.98
CA ASN A 290 1.64 -16.66 15.31
C ASN A 290 0.87 -17.70 14.49
N ALA A 291 -0.38 -17.44 14.12
CA ALA A 291 -1.16 -18.38 13.30
C ALA A 291 -0.62 -18.47 11.87
N GLN A 292 -0.20 -17.36 11.26
CA GLN A 292 0.45 -17.36 9.94
C GLN A 292 1.77 -18.12 9.96
N SER A 293 2.62 -17.90 10.96
CA SER A 293 3.88 -18.63 11.13
C SER A 293 3.65 -20.13 11.33
N ASN A 294 2.63 -20.51 12.13
CA ASN A 294 2.24 -21.92 12.32
C ASN A 294 1.72 -22.56 11.03
N LEU A 295 1.01 -21.81 10.19
CA LEU A 295 0.52 -22.26 8.89
C LEU A 295 1.69 -22.61 7.95
N VAL A 296 2.71 -21.75 7.90
CA VAL A 296 3.92 -21.98 7.10
C VAL A 296 4.63 -23.25 7.59
N THR A 297 4.82 -23.38 8.90
CA THR A 297 5.46 -24.54 9.52
C THR A 297 4.70 -25.83 9.22
N ALA A 298 3.39 -25.84 9.42
CA ALA A 298 2.54 -26.99 9.15
C ALA A 298 2.54 -27.39 7.66
N THR A 299 2.63 -26.39 6.77
CA THR A 299 2.75 -26.64 5.32
C THR A 299 4.07 -27.31 4.96
N LEU A 300 5.20 -26.86 5.54
CA LEU A 300 6.53 -27.46 5.36
C LEU A 300 6.61 -28.88 5.91
N GLU A 301 5.93 -29.16 7.02
CA GLU A 301 5.90 -30.47 7.67
C GLU A 301 4.86 -31.43 7.05
N GLU A 302 4.07 -30.96 6.07
CA GLU A 302 2.94 -31.71 5.47
C GLU A 302 1.92 -32.18 6.54
N ASP A 303 1.76 -31.40 7.64
CA ASP A 303 0.86 -31.71 8.77
C ASP A 303 -0.50 -31.05 8.56
N GLU A 304 -1.42 -31.78 7.95
CA GLU A 304 -2.80 -31.32 7.67
C GLU A 304 -3.60 -30.96 8.94
N GLU A 305 -3.34 -31.61 10.06
CA GLU A 305 -4.03 -31.32 11.33
C GLU A 305 -3.52 -30.00 11.91
N ALA A 306 -2.20 -29.78 11.93
CA ALA A 306 -1.59 -28.54 12.37
C ALA A 306 -2.01 -27.37 11.45
N ARG A 307 -2.04 -27.60 10.14
CA ARG A 307 -2.50 -26.62 9.16
C ARG A 307 -3.94 -26.18 9.44
N LYS A 308 -4.84 -27.13 9.62
CA LYS A 308 -6.24 -26.83 9.96
C LYS A 308 -6.37 -26.09 11.29
N MET A 309 -5.53 -26.40 12.28
CA MET A 309 -5.52 -25.65 13.55
C MET A 309 -5.07 -24.21 13.35
N ALA A 310 -4.07 -23.95 12.51
CA ALA A 310 -3.62 -22.61 12.17
C ALA A 310 -4.73 -21.81 11.46
N GLU A 311 -5.41 -22.39 10.47
CA GLU A 311 -6.55 -21.76 9.78
C GLU A 311 -7.72 -21.46 10.75
N GLN A 312 -7.99 -22.34 11.73
CA GLN A 312 -8.97 -22.07 12.77
C GLN A 312 -8.55 -20.92 13.69
N SER A 313 -7.25 -20.78 13.98
CA SER A 313 -6.73 -19.64 14.74
C SER A 313 -6.94 -18.32 14.03
N LEU A 314 -6.75 -18.28 12.69
CA LEU A 314 -7.05 -17.09 11.88
C LEU A 314 -8.56 -16.75 11.88
N GLN A 315 -9.45 -17.76 11.90
CA GLN A 315 -10.88 -17.51 12.07
C GLN A 315 -11.22 -16.92 13.43
N MET A 316 -10.63 -17.45 14.51
CA MET A 316 -10.82 -16.89 15.84
C MET A 316 -10.27 -15.47 15.95
N PHE A 317 -9.11 -15.21 15.33
CA PHE A 317 -8.58 -13.85 15.23
C PHE A 317 -9.58 -12.89 14.56
N ALA A 318 -10.18 -13.28 13.45
CA ALA A 318 -11.17 -12.45 12.76
C ALA A 318 -12.38 -12.12 13.67
N GLU A 319 -12.85 -13.09 14.49
CA GLU A 319 -13.92 -12.87 15.44
C GLU A 319 -13.50 -11.93 16.58
N ASP A 320 -12.37 -12.20 17.23
CA ASP A 320 -11.87 -11.42 18.36
C ASP A 320 -11.49 -9.99 17.96
N PHE A 321 -10.87 -9.84 16.79
CA PHE A 321 -10.49 -8.53 16.27
C PHE A 321 -11.68 -7.73 15.76
N GLY A 322 -12.68 -8.40 15.16
CA GLY A 322 -13.96 -7.79 14.81
C GLY A 322 -14.69 -7.24 16.03
N ALA A 323 -14.74 -8.01 17.13
CA ALA A 323 -15.30 -7.57 18.40
C ALA A 323 -14.54 -6.38 19.01
N PHE A 324 -13.19 -6.40 18.92
CA PHE A 324 -12.36 -5.27 19.34
C PHE A 324 -12.71 -4.00 18.54
N LEU A 325 -12.78 -4.07 17.22
CA LEU A 325 -13.09 -2.92 16.37
C LEU A 325 -14.51 -2.39 16.57
N GLY A 326 -15.48 -3.28 16.69
CA GLY A 326 -16.86 -2.91 17.01
C GLY A 326 -16.96 -2.13 18.32
N THR A 327 -16.22 -2.58 19.34
CA THR A 327 -16.15 -1.90 20.63
C THR A 327 -15.39 -0.57 20.55
N ALA A 328 -14.20 -0.56 19.94
CA ALA A 328 -13.34 0.62 19.81
C ALA A 328 -14.01 1.77 19.06
N THR A 329 -14.78 1.45 18.02
CA THR A 329 -15.53 2.43 17.21
C THR A 329 -16.91 2.77 17.77
N GLU A 330 -17.28 2.26 18.98
CA GLU A 330 -18.60 2.45 19.58
C GLU A 330 -19.75 2.01 18.65
N GLY A 331 -19.51 0.99 17.84
CA GLY A 331 -20.47 0.43 16.89
C GLY A 331 -20.65 1.25 15.60
N ASN A 332 -19.83 2.29 15.35
CA ASN A 332 -19.81 2.96 14.05
C ASN A 332 -19.31 2.03 12.92
N LEU A 333 -18.51 1.03 13.28
CA LEU A 333 -18.28 -0.20 12.51
C LEU A 333 -18.90 -1.34 13.31
N SER A 334 -19.83 -2.08 12.71
CA SER A 334 -20.43 -3.22 13.41
C SER A 334 -19.43 -4.36 13.57
N GLU A 335 -19.52 -5.12 14.68
CA GLU A 335 -18.72 -6.33 14.88
C GLU A 335 -18.89 -7.32 13.74
N GLU A 336 -20.12 -7.52 13.23
CA GLU A 336 -20.39 -8.42 12.09
C GLU A 336 -19.64 -8.00 10.83
N ASP A 337 -19.69 -6.71 10.46
CA ASP A 337 -19.01 -6.20 9.28
C ASP A 337 -17.47 -6.23 9.46
N ALA A 338 -16.98 -5.89 10.63
CA ALA A 338 -15.56 -5.96 10.97
C ALA A 338 -15.04 -7.40 10.86
N THR A 339 -15.67 -8.36 11.53
CA THR A 339 -15.32 -9.79 11.48
C THR A 339 -15.30 -10.31 10.05
N ALA A 340 -16.35 -10.00 9.27
CA ALA A 340 -16.43 -10.45 7.88
C ALA A 340 -15.31 -9.89 7.02
N ALA A 341 -14.88 -8.67 7.30
CA ALA A 341 -13.81 -8.03 6.58
C ALA A 341 -12.44 -8.58 6.92
N ILE A 342 -12.17 -8.77 8.20
CA ILE A 342 -10.91 -9.38 8.63
C ILE A 342 -10.81 -10.80 8.06
N TRP A 343 -11.89 -11.56 8.12
CA TRP A 343 -11.88 -12.91 7.53
C TRP A 343 -11.64 -12.89 6.01
N ALA A 344 -12.20 -11.92 5.28
CA ALA A 344 -11.91 -11.76 3.85
C ALA A 344 -10.42 -11.43 3.59
N HIS A 345 -9.80 -10.60 4.43
CA HIS A 345 -8.37 -10.36 4.37
C HIS A 345 -7.56 -11.66 4.60
N GLU A 346 -7.90 -12.44 5.62
CA GLU A 346 -7.24 -13.72 5.87
C GLU A 346 -7.41 -14.71 4.70
N GLU A 347 -8.61 -14.74 4.09
CA GLU A 347 -8.83 -15.56 2.90
C GLU A 347 -7.92 -15.14 1.74
N ASP A 348 -7.70 -13.84 1.52
CA ASP A 348 -6.82 -13.34 0.47
C ASP A 348 -5.33 -13.68 0.76
N VAL A 349 -4.87 -13.58 2.01
CA VAL A 349 -3.53 -14.03 2.43
C VAL A 349 -3.36 -15.53 2.22
N LEU A 350 -4.32 -16.33 2.70
CA LEU A 350 -4.31 -17.78 2.55
C LEU A 350 -4.32 -18.20 1.08
N GLN A 351 -5.10 -17.55 0.25
CA GLN A 351 -5.19 -17.84 -1.18
C GLN A 351 -3.86 -17.51 -1.88
N THR A 352 -3.27 -16.36 -1.58
CA THR A 352 -1.95 -15.96 -2.10
C THR A 352 -0.89 -16.99 -1.75
N PHE A 353 -0.82 -17.39 -0.48
CA PHE A 353 0.13 -18.38 -0.01
C PHE A 353 -0.10 -19.78 -0.62
N ASN A 354 -1.35 -20.24 -0.72
CA ASN A 354 -1.69 -21.54 -1.30
C ASN A 354 -1.28 -21.62 -2.77
N HIS A 355 -1.56 -20.61 -3.58
CA HIS A 355 -1.13 -20.57 -4.97
C HIS A 355 0.39 -20.59 -5.08
N TYR A 356 1.09 -19.90 -4.16
CA TYR A 356 2.55 -19.92 -4.12
C TYR A 356 3.11 -21.31 -3.83
N VAL A 357 2.59 -22.00 -2.82
CA VAL A 357 2.97 -23.37 -2.46
C VAL A 357 2.70 -24.35 -3.60
N GLU A 358 1.61 -24.16 -4.33
CA GLU A 358 1.24 -24.97 -5.50
C GLU A 358 2.11 -24.67 -6.74
N GLY A 359 2.91 -23.61 -6.72
CA GLY A 359 3.72 -23.13 -7.86
C GLY A 359 2.90 -22.49 -8.96
N ASP A 360 1.64 -22.09 -8.68
CA ASP A 360 0.81 -21.28 -9.58
C ASP A 360 1.11 -19.80 -9.35
N TYR A 361 2.27 -19.36 -9.81
CA TYR A 361 2.78 -18.02 -9.56
C TYR A 361 1.91 -16.92 -10.19
N SER A 362 1.29 -17.19 -11.35
CA SER A 362 0.35 -16.25 -11.95
C SER A 362 -0.85 -16.00 -11.05
N ALA A 363 -1.44 -17.08 -10.51
CA ALA A 363 -2.53 -16.98 -9.54
C ALA A 363 -2.08 -16.36 -8.22
N THR A 364 -0.84 -16.61 -7.79
CA THR A 364 -0.25 -16.00 -6.59
C THR A 364 -0.30 -14.48 -6.67
N TYR A 365 0.23 -13.91 -7.75
CA TYR A 365 0.29 -12.46 -7.88
C TYR A 365 -1.02 -11.81 -8.33
N ASP A 366 -1.94 -12.57 -8.94
CA ASP A 366 -3.33 -12.11 -9.11
C ASP A 366 -4.03 -11.98 -7.74
N SER A 367 -3.89 -13.00 -6.86
CA SER A 367 -4.45 -12.97 -5.51
C SER A 367 -3.77 -11.90 -4.63
N PHE A 368 -2.45 -11.75 -4.76
CA PHE A 368 -1.71 -10.69 -4.06
C PHE A 368 -2.29 -9.32 -4.40
N ARG A 369 -2.46 -8.99 -5.68
CA ARG A 369 -2.98 -7.69 -6.12
C ARG A 369 -4.44 -7.48 -5.70
N GLU A 370 -5.27 -8.54 -5.71
CA GLU A 370 -6.65 -8.47 -5.22
C GLU A 370 -6.68 -8.14 -3.71
N GLY A 371 -5.92 -8.90 -2.90
CA GLY A 371 -5.83 -8.68 -1.46
C GLY A 371 -5.17 -7.35 -1.11
N TYR A 372 -4.10 -6.96 -1.80
CA TYR A 372 -3.47 -5.65 -1.62
C TYR A 372 -4.44 -4.49 -1.87
N GLY A 373 -5.18 -4.55 -2.98
CA GLY A 373 -6.21 -3.55 -3.29
C GLY A 373 -7.36 -3.52 -2.27
N PHE A 374 -7.71 -4.69 -1.70
CA PHE A 374 -8.73 -4.80 -0.66
C PHE A 374 -8.37 -4.00 0.60
N MET A 375 -7.07 -3.87 0.94
CA MET A 375 -6.61 -3.12 2.10
C MET A 375 -6.96 -1.62 2.04
N PHE A 376 -7.13 -1.06 0.85
CA PHE A 376 -7.55 0.34 0.66
C PHE A 376 -9.05 0.57 0.93
N GLY A 377 -9.89 -0.46 0.73
CA GLY A 377 -11.28 -0.47 1.22
C GLY A 377 -11.37 -0.53 2.74
N ILE A 378 -10.41 -1.18 3.36
CA ILE A 378 -10.18 -1.22 4.79
C ILE A 378 -9.95 0.19 5.35
N GLY A 379 -8.98 0.92 4.81
CA GLY A 379 -8.68 2.27 5.24
C GLY A 379 -9.87 3.22 5.12
N GLU A 380 -10.69 3.09 4.07
CA GLU A 380 -11.91 3.87 3.90
C GLU A 380 -12.94 3.57 4.98
N THR A 381 -13.23 2.29 5.22
CA THR A 381 -14.33 1.88 6.11
C THR A 381 -14.02 2.18 7.58
N LEU A 382 -12.80 1.90 8.02
CA LEU A 382 -12.39 2.24 9.37
C LEU A 382 -12.22 3.75 9.55
N GLY A 383 -11.63 4.42 8.57
CA GLY A 383 -11.53 5.88 8.58
C GLY A 383 -12.90 6.55 8.73
N ASP A 384 -13.90 6.05 8.01
CA ASP A 384 -15.29 6.53 8.10
C ASP A 384 -15.88 6.31 9.49
N ALA A 385 -15.67 5.14 10.09
CA ALA A 385 -16.13 4.83 11.45
C ALA A 385 -15.46 5.72 12.51
N ILE A 386 -14.14 5.94 12.40
CA ILE A 386 -13.38 6.79 13.32
C ILE A 386 -13.81 8.26 13.21
N VAL A 387 -13.97 8.77 11.98
CA VAL A 387 -14.40 10.16 11.75
C VAL A 387 -15.82 10.38 12.27
N LYS A 388 -16.73 9.41 12.12
CA LYS A 388 -18.08 9.48 12.69
C LYS A 388 -18.07 9.47 14.22
N GLN A 389 -17.18 8.69 14.83
CA GLN A 389 -17.02 8.64 16.28
C GLN A 389 -16.40 9.92 16.85
N LYS A 390 -15.42 10.50 16.15
CA LYS A 390 -14.60 11.62 16.64
C LYS A 390 -14.59 12.81 15.65
N PRO A 391 -15.77 13.34 15.23
CA PRO A 391 -15.86 14.34 14.20
C PRO A 391 -15.09 15.63 14.51
N ASP A 392 -14.97 16.00 15.78
CA ASP A 392 -14.24 17.20 16.21
C ASP A 392 -12.73 17.10 15.99
N GLN A 393 -12.17 15.89 15.91
CA GLN A 393 -10.74 15.70 15.64
C GLN A 393 -10.39 15.85 14.16
N PHE A 394 -11.34 15.52 13.29
CA PHE A 394 -11.16 15.45 11.84
C PHE A 394 -11.94 16.52 11.08
N GLY A 395 -12.82 17.28 11.76
CA GLY A 395 -13.56 18.40 11.23
C GLY A 395 -12.79 19.72 11.39
N GLY A 396 -12.98 20.64 10.45
CA GLY A 396 -12.40 21.96 10.45
C GLY A 396 -11.25 22.15 9.46
N GLU A 397 -11.14 23.36 8.90
CA GLU A 397 -9.98 23.74 8.09
C GLU A 397 -8.73 23.74 8.98
N MET A 398 -7.67 23.12 8.53
CA MET A 398 -6.36 23.24 9.17
C MET A 398 -5.92 24.70 9.10
N MET A 399 -5.97 25.41 10.22
CA MET A 399 -5.09 26.57 10.38
C MET A 399 -3.66 26.05 10.52
N PRO A 400 -2.71 26.54 9.73
CA PRO A 400 -1.33 26.10 9.82
C PRO A 400 -0.70 26.70 11.07
N GLU A 401 -0.81 26.01 12.22
CA GLU A 401 0.13 26.19 13.31
C GLU A 401 1.17 25.11 13.19
N ALA A 402 2.32 25.52 12.67
CA ALA A 402 3.60 24.80 12.69
C ALA A 402 3.52 23.30 12.48
N MET A 403 3.29 22.91 11.24
CA MET A 403 3.74 21.61 10.79
C MET A 403 5.26 21.54 11.03
N PRO A 404 5.79 20.55 11.72
CA PRO A 404 7.21 20.28 11.58
C PRO A 404 7.45 20.07 10.09
N ASP A 405 8.44 20.76 9.58
CA ASP A 405 8.96 20.67 8.23
C ASP A 405 9.08 19.18 7.88
N THR A 406 8.13 18.65 7.11
CA THR A 406 8.29 17.32 6.52
C THR A 406 9.39 17.50 5.51
N GLY A 407 10.62 17.21 5.94
CA GLY A 407 11.85 17.51 5.24
C GLY A 407 11.85 17.01 3.80
N MET A 408 11.21 17.77 2.95
CA MET A 408 11.54 17.83 1.55
C MET A 408 12.77 18.73 1.45
N GLY A 409 13.93 18.14 1.62
CA GLY A 409 15.20 18.79 1.39
C GLY A 409 16.14 18.80 2.60
N GLY A 410 17.23 18.06 2.48
CA GLY A 410 18.44 18.28 3.25
C GLY A 410 18.78 17.20 4.25
N THR A 411 19.74 16.39 3.88
CA THR A 411 20.55 15.59 4.79
C THR A 411 21.05 16.45 5.94
N SER A 412 20.45 16.32 7.12
CA SER A 412 21.11 16.67 8.37
C SER A 412 20.82 15.57 9.38
N ASP A 413 21.90 14.94 9.83
CA ASP A 413 21.96 14.07 11.01
C ASP A 413 21.22 14.70 12.19
N GLN A 414 19.97 14.37 12.37
CA GLN A 414 19.27 14.52 13.64
C GLN A 414 18.17 13.46 13.73
N GLY A 415 18.30 12.67 14.75
CA GLY A 415 17.56 11.46 15.10
C GLY A 415 16.09 11.39 14.73
N VAL A 416 15.74 10.19 14.46
CA VAL A 416 14.47 9.53 14.18
C VAL A 416 13.34 9.89 15.16
N THR A 417 12.95 11.14 15.31
CA THR A 417 11.87 11.57 16.21
C THR A 417 10.82 12.46 15.54
N ALA A 418 10.94 12.72 14.25
CA ALA A 418 9.99 13.61 13.54
C ALA A 418 8.94 12.87 12.70
N TRP A 419 8.96 11.54 12.64
CA TRP A 419 8.08 10.75 11.77
C TRP A 419 6.89 10.13 12.49
N MET A 420 6.63 10.55 13.72
CA MET A 420 5.39 10.17 14.38
C MET A 420 4.22 11.00 13.86
N TRP A 421 3.99 10.90 12.60
CA TRP A 421 2.72 11.28 12.02
C TRP A 421 1.77 10.12 12.13
N ILE A 422 1.03 10.21 13.18
CA ILE A 422 -0.30 9.67 13.37
C ILE A 422 -0.61 8.58 12.34
N ALA A 423 0.03 7.49 12.55
CA ALA A 423 -0.36 6.28 11.94
C ALA A 423 -1.61 5.79 12.66
N PHE A 424 -2.67 5.60 11.98
CA PHE A 424 -3.81 4.87 12.46
C PHE A 424 -3.90 3.61 11.66
N GLY A 425 -3.58 2.55 12.29
CA GLY A 425 -3.81 1.26 11.76
C GLY A 425 -5.18 0.79 12.12
N ILE A 426 -5.75 0.05 11.39
CA ILE A 426 -6.58 -1.09 11.56
C ILE A 426 -7.80 -1.05 10.67
N LEU A 427 -7.79 -2.05 9.93
CA LEU A 427 -8.78 -2.98 9.48
C LEU A 427 -10.22 -2.48 9.55
N ALA A 428 -10.83 -2.36 8.50
CA ALA A 428 -12.19 -2.77 8.33
C ALA A 428 -12.61 -2.66 6.90
N ALA A 429 -13.12 -3.64 6.44
CA ALA A 429 -13.57 -3.76 5.11
C ALA A 429 -15.07 -3.89 5.04
N ALA A 430 -15.54 -3.62 3.97
CA ALA A 430 -16.42 -4.46 3.24
C ALA A 430 -17.89 -4.34 3.45
N SER A 431 -18.46 -3.20 3.32
CA SER A 431 -19.87 -3.17 2.89
C SER A 431 -20.03 -3.35 1.37
N ALA A 432 -19.02 -3.08 0.55
CA ALA A 432 -19.13 -3.22 -0.91
C ALA A 432 -18.73 -4.61 -1.43
N GLY A 433 -17.68 -5.23 -0.92
CA GLY A 433 -17.22 -6.55 -1.36
C GLY A 433 -18.13 -7.70 -0.93
N LEU A 434 -18.69 -7.64 0.28
CA LEU A 434 -19.59 -8.67 0.81
C LEU A 434 -20.93 -8.73 0.09
N VAL A 435 -21.48 -7.61 -0.33
CA VAL A 435 -22.70 -7.57 -1.14
C VAL A 435 -22.47 -8.21 -2.52
N TYR A 436 -21.25 -8.13 -3.02
CA TYR A 436 -20.87 -8.73 -4.30
C TYR A 436 -20.65 -10.24 -4.19
N ARG A 437 -19.91 -10.73 -3.18
CA ARG A 437 -19.72 -12.18 -2.96
C ARG A 437 -21.04 -12.92 -2.66
N LYS A 438 -21.95 -12.33 -1.91
CA LYS A 438 -23.29 -12.90 -1.68
C LYS A 438 -24.15 -13.01 -2.95
N LYS A 439 -23.90 -12.20 -3.98
CA LYS A 439 -24.60 -12.27 -5.28
C LYS A 439 -24.00 -13.26 -6.28
N VAL A 440 -22.76 -13.66 -6.09
CA VAL A 440 -22.08 -14.61 -6.99
C VAL A 440 -22.31 -16.06 -6.56
N ASN A 441 -22.59 -16.30 -5.27
CA ASN A 441 -22.87 -17.63 -4.72
C ASN A 441 -24.37 -17.97 -4.62
N GLN A 442 -25.25 -17.17 -5.22
CA GLN A 442 -26.67 -17.48 -5.50
C GLN A 442 -26.92 -17.56 -7.03
#